data_fcef2c93c8b731b85b6d23479c21d775
#
_entry.id   fcef2c93c8b731b85b6d23479c21d775
#
_cell.length_a   1.000
_cell.length_b   1.000
_cell.length_c   1.000
_cell.angle_alpha   90.00
_cell.angle_beta   90.00
_cell.angle_gamma   90.00
#
_symmetry.space_group_name_H-M   'P 1'
#
loop_
_entity.id
_entity.type
_entity.pdbx_description
1 polymer ?
#
loop_
_entity_poly.entity_id
_entity_poly.type
_entity_poly.pdbx_seq_one_letter_code
_entity_poly.pdbx_strand_id
1 'polypeptide(L)'
;MKRKKKQWTKFRHRVIRNLAYAVLYPYTRIKYGARIEKFREKQKRQYLIAFNHQTAADQFIVGSAFKGAVYYVASEDILTNGFISRLLSWAVAPIPIKKQATDVSAVLNCKRVAKEGGTIALAPEGNRTYSGKTGYIKPAIVAFVRTLKLPLLLYRIEGGYGVQPRWSDEVRKGKLRGYVSRVVEPSEYQQMTDEQLLALIQKELYVDESQSIETFTGKNLAQYLERALYVCPKCGLTTLKSAGDEIACSCGETVRYLPNGKLQGENFPFSTVAEWYDYQCDFINGLDLNSLPNAPLYTDCGLRISSVQPYKRKTHLDMDGRAELYKDKIVLTIAGETTELTFETIDVATVLGRNKLNLYHQGKVYQIKGDKRFNALKYVNLCYRYKNAGKEGEDGKFLGL
;
A
#
# COMPACT_ATOMS: atom_id res chain seq x y z
N MET A 1 14.76 -40.42 7.38
CA MET A 1 15.29 -39.21 8.08
C MET A 1 14.37 -38.02 7.81
N LYS A 2 13.61 -37.52 8.82
CA LYS A 2 12.84 -36.28 8.69
C LYS A 2 13.83 -35.11 8.55
N ARG A 3 13.92 -34.44 7.39
CA ARG A 3 14.69 -33.20 7.21
C ARG A 3 14.29 -32.22 8.34
N LYS A 4 15.20 -31.87 9.24
CA LYS A 4 14.98 -30.83 10.25
C LYS A 4 14.51 -29.57 9.51
N LYS A 5 13.25 -29.14 9.75
CA LYS A 5 12.72 -27.88 9.16
C LYS A 5 13.66 -26.75 9.57
N LYS A 6 14.28 -26.10 8.59
CA LYS A 6 15.23 -24.99 8.77
C LYS A 6 14.56 -23.85 9.54
N GLN A 7 15.08 -23.51 10.72
CA GLN A 7 14.54 -22.47 11.61
C GLN A 7 14.37 -21.14 10.88
N TRP A 8 13.20 -20.47 11.04
CA TRP A 8 12.92 -19.16 10.43
C TRP A 8 13.63 -18.05 11.19
N THR A 9 13.39 -17.99 12.52
CA THR A 9 14.01 -17.03 13.40
C THR A 9 15.48 -17.40 13.65
N LYS A 10 16.40 -16.43 13.49
CA LYS A 10 17.83 -16.67 13.66
C LYS A 10 18.49 -15.58 14.48
N PHE A 11 19.53 -15.94 15.23
CA PHE A 11 20.31 -14.98 16.02
C PHE A 11 20.81 -13.80 15.18
N ARG A 12 21.28 -14.05 13.94
CA ARG A 12 21.75 -13.00 13.04
C ARG A 12 20.69 -11.91 12.76
N HIS A 13 19.39 -12.25 12.71
CA HIS A 13 18.33 -11.26 12.47
C HIS A 13 18.27 -10.23 13.61
N ARG A 14 18.57 -10.67 14.84
CA ARG A 14 18.67 -9.77 16.01
C ARG A 14 19.90 -8.87 15.90
N VAL A 15 21.05 -9.43 15.49
CA VAL A 15 22.28 -8.65 15.26
C VAL A 15 22.07 -7.62 14.16
N ILE A 16 21.57 -8.05 12.99
CA ILE A 16 21.30 -7.16 11.85
C ILE A 16 20.31 -6.08 12.24
N ARG A 17 19.24 -6.43 12.97
CA ARG A 17 18.27 -5.42 13.48
C ARG A 17 18.97 -4.38 14.37
N ASN A 18 19.87 -4.77 15.26
CA ASN A 18 20.54 -3.82 16.13
C ASN A 18 21.49 -2.90 15.37
N LEU A 19 22.23 -3.42 14.38
CA LEU A 19 23.06 -2.62 13.48
C LEU A 19 22.21 -1.69 12.61
N ALA A 20 21.13 -2.20 12.01
CA ALA A 20 20.20 -1.40 11.24
C ALA A 20 19.54 -0.31 12.09
N TYR A 21 19.21 -0.59 13.34
CA TYR A 21 18.64 0.40 14.27
C TYR A 21 19.58 1.59 14.48
N ALA A 22 20.87 1.36 14.64
CA ALA A 22 21.85 2.41 14.85
C ALA A 22 21.90 3.41 13.67
N VAL A 23 21.56 2.95 12.47
CA VAL A 23 21.53 3.79 11.23
C VAL A 23 20.12 4.29 10.93
N LEU A 24 19.12 3.39 10.95
CA LEU A 24 17.77 3.71 10.52
C LEU A 24 17.00 4.59 11.50
N TYR A 25 17.28 4.48 12.80
CA TYR A 25 16.63 5.34 13.79
C TYR A 25 16.99 6.83 13.62
N PRO A 26 18.29 7.22 13.58
CA PRO A 26 18.64 8.61 13.26
C PRO A 26 18.18 9.02 11.85
N TYR A 27 18.25 8.12 10.86
CA TYR A 27 17.75 8.40 9.52
C TYR A 27 16.26 8.76 9.52
N THR A 28 15.41 7.98 10.20
CA THR A 28 13.98 8.29 10.29
C THR A 28 13.71 9.60 11.03
N ARG A 29 14.48 9.90 12.07
CA ARG A 29 14.37 11.18 12.79
C ARG A 29 14.76 12.37 11.95
N ILE A 30 15.87 12.29 11.22
CA ILE A 30 16.40 13.40 10.42
C ILE A 30 15.59 13.59 9.13
N LYS A 31 15.36 12.48 8.40
CA LYS A 31 14.74 12.52 7.08
C LYS A 31 13.23 12.68 7.13
N TYR A 32 12.57 12.05 8.10
CA TYR A 32 11.10 11.99 8.21
C TYR A 32 10.56 12.82 9.40
N GLY A 33 11.40 13.46 10.19
CA GLY A 33 10.96 14.15 11.42
C GLY A 33 10.32 13.21 12.45
N ALA A 34 10.64 11.91 12.39
CA ALA A 34 9.92 10.90 13.15
C ALA A 34 10.19 10.97 14.66
N ARG A 35 9.11 11.09 15.44
CA ARG A 35 9.09 10.95 16.90
C ARG A 35 8.52 9.59 17.24
N ILE A 36 9.41 8.64 17.60
CA ILE A 36 9.06 7.24 17.82
C ILE A 36 9.03 6.98 19.33
N GLU A 37 7.85 6.68 19.85
CA GLU A 37 7.68 6.27 21.23
C GLU A 37 8.16 4.83 21.41
N LYS A 38 9.06 4.63 22.39
CA LYS A 38 9.59 3.29 22.69
C LYS A 38 8.59 2.49 23.46
N PHE A 39 8.23 1.34 22.94
CA PHE A 39 7.45 0.39 23.69
C PHE A 39 8.32 -0.28 24.77
N ARG A 40 7.93 -0.06 26.02
CA ARG A 40 8.63 -0.61 27.18
C ARG A 40 7.73 -1.59 27.89
N GLU A 41 8.07 -2.83 27.83
CA GLU A 41 7.39 -3.88 28.57
C GLU A 41 8.38 -4.66 29.42
N LYS A 42 7.95 -5.07 30.63
CA LYS A 42 8.79 -5.84 31.57
C LYS A 42 8.96 -7.30 31.12
N GLN A 43 7.94 -7.88 30.48
CA GLN A 43 7.94 -9.26 30.03
C GLN A 43 8.49 -9.38 28.60
N LYS A 44 9.40 -10.35 28.39
CA LYS A 44 9.91 -10.70 27.06
C LYS A 44 8.95 -11.69 26.41
N ARG A 45 7.95 -11.18 25.67
CA ARG A 45 6.99 -12.00 24.92
C ARG A 45 6.90 -11.56 23.46
N GLN A 46 6.26 -12.39 22.65
CA GLN A 46 6.00 -12.08 21.25
C GLN A 46 4.69 -11.32 21.10
N TYR A 47 4.59 -10.58 19.99
CA TYR A 47 3.40 -9.81 19.61
C TYR A 47 3.03 -10.08 18.17
N LEU A 48 1.74 -9.92 17.88
CA LEU A 48 1.25 -9.58 16.57
C LEU A 48 1.06 -8.05 16.53
N ILE A 49 1.89 -7.36 15.75
CA ILE A 49 1.81 -5.90 15.59
C ILE A 49 1.01 -5.61 14.33
N ALA A 50 -0.13 -4.94 14.46
CA ALA A 50 -0.85 -4.35 13.35
C ALA A 50 -0.62 -2.83 13.35
N PHE A 51 -0.29 -2.25 12.19
CA PHE A 51 -0.01 -0.82 12.05
C PHE A 51 -0.65 -0.25 10.79
N ASN A 52 -1.06 1.03 10.82
CA ASN A 52 -1.55 1.74 9.64
C ASN A 52 -0.38 2.08 8.70
N HIS A 53 -0.66 2.15 7.38
CA HIS A 53 0.40 2.20 6.36
C HIS A 53 0.43 3.54 5.63
N GLN A 54 1.36 4.43 6.00
CA GLN A 54 1.43 5.79 5.48
C GLN A 54 2.65 6.05 4.60
N THR A 55 3.84 5.58 5.01
CA THR A 55 5.10 5.91 4.33
C THR A 55 5.87 4.68 3.86
N ALA A 56 6.91 4.88 3.05
CA ALA A 56 7.85 3.82 2.71
C ALA A 56 8.78 3.43 3.88
N ALA A 57 8.78 4.20 4.97
CA ALA A 57 9.64 3.99 6.14
C ALA A 57 8.92 3.34 7.33
N ASP A 58 7.64 3.01 7.22
CA ASP A 58 6.82 2.53 8.34
C ASP A 58 7.43 1.32 9.04
N GLN A 59 8.00 0.35 8.31
CA GLN A 59 8.68 -0.80 8.89
C GLN A 59 9.90 -0.40 9.73
N PHE A 60 10.57 0.69 9.41
CA PHE A 60 11.70 1.21 10.19
C PHE A 60 11.22 1.95 11.43
N ILE A 61 10.10 2.67 11.32
CA ILE A 61 9.44 3.38 12.42
C ILE A 61 8.96 2.36 13.45
N VAL A 62 8.16 1.38 13.01
CA VAL A 62 7.67 0.28 13.86
C VAL A 62 8.83 -0.50 14.46
N GLY A 63 9.78 -0.98 13.64
CA GLY A 63 10.94 -1.75 14.12
C GLY A 63 11.82 -0.98 15.10
N SER A 64 11.80 0.35 15.04
CA SER A 64 12.53 1.21 15.99
C SER A 64 11.83 1.36 17.34
N ALA A 65 10.52 1.15 17.42
CA ALA A 65 9.77 1.23 18.68
C ALA A 65 10.03 0.04 19.61
N PHE A 66 10.37 -1.13 19.05
CA PHE A 66 10.49 -2.38 19.79
C PHE A 66 11.92 -2.85 19.97
N LYS A 67 12.16 -3.67 21.01
CA LYS A 67 13.41 -4.41 21.20
C LYS A 67 13.33 -5.77 20.48
N GLY A 68 14.40 -6.16 19.80
CA GLY A 68 14.47 -7.45 19.10
C GLY A 68 14.04 -7.40 17.64
N ALA A 69 14.12 -8.55 16.97
CA ALA A 69 13.74 -8.66 15.56
C ALA A 69 12.22 -8.72 15.41
N VAL A 70 11.71 -7.94 14.42
CA VAL A 70 10.32 -7.96 13.99
C VAL A 70 10.26 -8.55 12.58
N TYR A 71 9.39 -9.53 12.35
CA TYR A 71 9.21 -10.23 11.08
C TYR A 71 7.99 -9.67 10.36
N TYR A 72 8.22 -8.95 9.28
CA TYR A 72 7.16 -8.26 8.55
C TYR A 72 6.50 -9.19 7.56
N VAL A 73 5.16 -9.22 7.57
CA VAL A 73 4.38 -9.77 6.46
C VAL A 73 4.43 -8.76 5.33
N ALA A 74 4.91 -9.18 4.17
CA ALA A 74 5.15 -8.31 3.04
C ALA A 74 4.77 -8.98 1.72
N SER A 75 4.26 -8.20 0.75
CA SER A 75 3.95 -8.72 -0.58
C SER A 75 5.17 -9.44 -1.20
N GLU A 76 4.94 -10.57 -1.85
CA GLU A 76 5.99 -11.29 -2.60
C GLU A 76 6.66 -10.43 -3.68
N ASP A 77 6.03 -9.34 -4.11
CA ASP A 77 6.59 -8.36 -5.05
C ASP A 77 7.94 -7.80 -4.61
N ILE A 78 8.18 -7.67 -3.28
CA ILE A 78 9.49 -7.21 -2.77
C ILE A 78 10.61 -8.22 -3.06
N LEU A 79 10.25 -9.47 -3.35
CA LEU A 79 11.16 -10.57 -3.61
C LEU A 79 11.45 -10.78 -5.12
N THR A 80 11.09 -9.83 -5.98
CA THR A 80 11.26 -9.92 -7.44
C THR A 80 12.55 -9.28 -7.96
N ASN A 81 13.54 -8.96 -7.09
CA ASN A 81 14.79 -8.29 -7.45
C ASN A 81 16.03 -9.21 -7.36
N GLY A 82 15.89 -10.50 -7.67
CA GLY A 82 17.01 -11.44 -7.79
C GLY A 82 17.92 -11.48 -6.55
N PHE A 83 19.18 -11.04 -6.69
CA PHE A 83 20.17 -11.06 -5.61
C PHE A 83 19.75 -10.22 -4.39
N ILE A 84 19.21 -9.02 -4.61
CA ILE A 84 18.74 -8.11 -3.52
C ILE A 84 17.67 -8.81 -2.70
N SER A 85 16.74 -9.51 -3.33
CA SER A 85 15.69 -10.27 -2.65
C SER A 85 16.24 -11.42 -1.80
N ARG A 86 17.29 -12.09 -2.28
CA ARG A 86 17.98 -13.14 -1.51
C ARG A 86 18.70 -12.55 -0.31
N LEU A 87 19.38 -11.40 -0.47
CA LEU A 87 20.05 -10.69 0.60
C LEU A 87 19.03 -10.21 1.66
N LEU A 88 17.92 -9.63 1.24
CA LEU A 88 16.84 -9.21 2.11
C LEU A 88 16.27 -10.39 2.92
N SER A 89 15.98 -11.50 2.25
CA SER A 89 15.49 -12.72 2.91
C SER A 89 16.50 -13.31 3.89
N TRP A 90 17.78 -13.22 3.59
CA TRP A 90 18.85 -13.65 4.49
C TRP A 90 18.95 -12.72 5.72
N ALA A 91 18.84 -11.40 5.52
CA ALA A 91 19.08 -10.40 6.55
C ALA A 91 17.92 -10.27 7.54
N VAL A 92 16.68 -10.20 7.04
CA VAL A 92 15.50 -9.85 7.86
C VAL A 92 14.35 -10.85 7.74
N ALA A 93 14.46 -11.83 6.84
CA ALA A 93 13.52 -12.92 6.63
C ALA A 93 12.04 -12.48 6.63
N PRO A 94 11.62 -11.57 5.71
CA PRO A 94 10.22 -11.16 5.62
C PRO A 94 9.34 -12.39 5.37
N ILE A 95 8.11 -12.34 5.83
CA ILE A 95 7.10 -13.37 5.60
C ILE A 95 6.36 -13.00 4.31
N PRO A 96 6.59 -13.69 3.19
CA PRO A 96 5.93 -13.35 1.94
C PRO A 96 4.44 -13.68 2.00
N ILE A 97 3.61 -12.78 1.48
CA ILE A 97 2.19 -12.99 1.23
C ILE A 97 1.88 -12.75 -0.23
N LYS A 98 1.14 -13.66 -0.84
CA LYS A 98 0.60 -13.50 -2.18
C LYS A 98 -0.59 -12.53 -2.12
N LYS A 99 -0.68 -11.64 -3.10
CA LYS A 99 -1.83 -10.72 -3.19
C LYS A 99 -3.10 -11.37 -3.75
N GLN A 100 -3.03 -12.61 -4.17
CA GLN A 100 -4.18 -13.45 -4.54
C GLN A 100 -4.99 -13.82 -3.27
N ALA A 101 -6.17 -14.41 -3.46
CA ALA A 101 -7.05 -14.86 -2.37
C ALA A 101 -6.30 -15.59 -1.24
N THR A 102 -6.91 -15.83 -0.13
CA THR A 102 -6.39 -16.37 1.14
C THR A 102 -5.08 -17.16 1.02
N ASP A 103 -3.96 -16.54 1.38
CA ASP A 103 -2.65 -17.21 1.35
C ASP A 103 -2.42 -18.04 2.63
N VAL A 104 -2.89 -19.29 2.60
CA VAL A 104 -2.69 -20.25 3.70
C VAL A 104 -1.20 -20.42 4.04
N SER A 105 -0.31 -20.32 3.05
CA SER A 105 1.13 -20.50 3.28
C SER A 105 1.70 -19.36 4.12
N ALA A 106 1.24 -18.13 3.92
CA ALA A 106 1.61 -16.97 4.74
C ALA A 106 1.17 -17.15 6.20
N VAL A 107 -0.07 -17.62 6.43
CA VAL A 107 -0.58 -17.91 7.77
C VAL A 107 0.25 -19.00 8.47
N LEU A 108 0.58 -20.09 7.76
CA LEU A 108 1.43 -21.16 8.29
C LEU A 108 2.84 -20.67 8.62
N ASN A 109 3.41 -19.80 7.80
CA ASN A 109 4.71 -19.18 8.05
C ASN A 109 4.66 -18.26 9.28
N CYS A 110 3.61 -17.47 9.45
CA CYS A 110 3.38 -16.66 10.65
C CYS A 110 3.27 -17.55 11.91
N LYS A 111 2.47 -18.62 11.86
CA LYS A 111 2.38 -19.60 12.97
C LYS A 111 3.75 -20.19 13.32
N ARG A 112 4.57 -20.46 12.33
CA ARG A 112 5.92 -20.98 12.54
C ARG A 112 6.82 -19.94 13.21
N VAL A 113 6.82 -18.69 12.73
CA VAL A 113 7.59 -17.59 13.34
C VAL A 113 7.16 -17.36 14.78
N ALA A 114 5.84 -17.35 15.06
CA ALA A 114 5.30 -17.24 16.41
C ALA A 114 5.80 -18.39 17.33
N LYS A 115 5.74 -19.65 16.86
CA LYS A 115 6.25 -20.82 17.62
C LYS A 115 7.74 -20.75 17.89
N GLU A 116 8.52 -20.12 17.03
CA GLU A 116 9.96 -19.92 17.17
C GLU A 116 10.33 -18.67 18.00
N GLY A 117 9.36 -18.00 18.61
CA GLY A 117 9.58 -16.84 19.48
C GLY A 117 9.71 -15.50 18.74
N GLY A 118 9.25 -15.40 17.48
CA GLY A 118 9.30 -14.19 16.69
C GLY A 118 8.08 -13.29 16.85
N THR A 119 8.30 -11.98 16.96
CA THR A 119 7.25 -10.96 16.85
C THR A 119 6.96 -10.71 15.37
N ILE A 120 5.66 -10.66 15.00
CA ILE A 120 5.20 -10.50 13.63
C ILE A 120 4.59 -9.12 13.49
N ALA A 121 4.81 -8.46 12.35
CA ALA A 121 4.16 -7.19 12.05
C ALA A 121 3.54 -7.19 10.65
N LEU A 122 2.38 -6.53 10.51
CA LEU A 122 1.70 -6.33 9.24
C LEU A 122 0.92 -5.03 9.22
N ALA A 123 0.73 -4.49 8.01
CA ALA A 123 -0.24 -3.44 7.74
C ALA A 123 -1.50 -4.08 7.16
N PRO A 124 -2.63 -4.13 7.89
CA PRO A 124 -3.82 -4.85 7.44
C PRO A 124 -4.52 -4.21 6.24
N GLU A 125 -4.22 -2.95 5.95
CA GLU A 125 -4.64 -2.26 4.72
C GLU A 125 -4.02 -2.89 3.45
N GLY A 126 -2.88 -3.55 3.57
CA GLY A 126 -2.16 -4.15 2.44
C GLY A 126 -1.43 -3.16 1.53
N ASN A 127 -1.80 -1.90 1.54
CA ASN A 127 -1.19 -0.82 0.76
C ASN A 127 -1.05 0.47 1.57
N ARG A 128 -0.14 1.36 1.14
CA ARG A 128 -0.05 2.71 1.69
C ARG A 128 -1.23 3.53 1.21
N THR A 129 -1.76 4.39 2.08
CA THR A 129 -2.83 5.31 1.73
C THR A 129 -2.46 6.26 0.58
N TYR A 130 -3.43 6.56 -0.29
CA TYR A 130 -3.33 7.60 -1.32
C TYR A 130 -3.94 8.92 -0.88
N SER A 131 -4.92 8.87 0.03
CA SER A 131 -5.69 10.04 0.47
C SER A 131 -5.21 10.64 1.79
N GLY A 132 -4.43 9.87 2.58
CA GLY A 132 -4.08 10.22 3.96
C GLY A 132 -5.04 9.65 5.00
N LYS A 133 -6.16 9.04 4.59
CA LYS A 133 -7.01 8.24 5.47
C LYS A 133 -6.53 6.81 5.51
N THR A 134 -6.67 6.14 6.65
CA THR A 134 -6.45 4.70 6.76
C THR A 134 -7.35 3.97 5.77
N GLY A 135 -6.75 3.07 4.98
CA GLY A 135 -7.47 2.33 3.95
C GLY A 135 -8.36 1.22 4.53
N TYR A 136 -9.08 0.54 3.62
CA TYR A 136 -9.98 -0.55 3.98
C TYR A 136 -9.22 -1.72 4.63
N ILE A 137 -9.66 -2.13 5.80
CA ILE A 137 -9.15 -3.29 6.54
C ILE A 137 -10.11 -4.46 6.36
N LYS A 138 -9.66 -5.50 5.64
CA LYS A 138 -10.48 -6.68 5.35
C LYS A 138 -10.84 -7.46 6.63
N PRO A 139 -12.08 -7.96 6.77
CA PRO A 139 -12.51 -8.77 7.92
C PRO A 139 -11.63 -10.00 8.21
N ALA A 140 -10.95 -10.53 7.18
CA ALA A 140 -10.01 -11.65 7.33
C ALA A 140 -8.90 -11.43 8.38
N ILE A 141 -8.62 -10.18 8.78
CA ILE A 141 -7.67 -9.86 9.85
C ILE A 141 -8.09 -10.49 11.19
N VAL A 142 -9.38 -10.57 11.47
CA VAL A 142 -9.91 -11.14 12.72
C VAL A 142 -9.56 -12.61 12.84
N ALA A 143 -9.85 -13.40 11.79
CA ALA A 143 -9.48 -14.82 11.75
C ALA A 143 -7.97 -15.03 11.87
N PHE A 144 -7.17 -14.13 11.28
CA PHE A 144 -5.71 -14.17 11.37
C PHE A 144 -5.23 -13.92 12.81
N VAL A 145 -5.75 -12.90 13.50
CA VAL A 145 -5.46 -12.59 14.92
C VAL A 145 -5.78 -13.78 15.80
N ARG A 146 -7.00 -14.32 15.70
CA ARG A 146 -7.43 -15.49 16.49
C ARG A 146 -6.59 -16.74 16.22
N THR A 147 -6.14 -16.90 14.98
CA THR A 147 -5.30 -18.03 14.56
C THR A 147 -3.91 -18.03 15.18
N LEU A 148 -3.31 -16.85 15.37
CA LEU A 148 -1.95 -16.71 15.93
C LEU A 148 -1.93 -16.78 17.46
N LYS A 149 -3.01 -16.41 18.14
CA LYS A 149 -3.15 -16.41 19.60
C LYS A 149 -2.02 -15.63 20.33
N LEU A 150 -1.54 -14.57 19.70
CA LEU A 150 -0.56 -13.65 20.27
C LEU A 150 -1.26 -12.40 20.82
N PRO A 151 -0.68 -11.70 21.83
CA PRO A 151 -1.14 -10.36 22.16
C PRO A 151 -1.11 -9.49 20.91
N LEU A 152 -2.24 -8.84 20.59
CA LEU A 152 -2.40 -7.93 19.47
C LEU A 152 -1.97 -6.53 19.91
N LEU A 153 -0.95 -6.00 19.26
CA LEU A 153 -0.44 -4.67 19.50
C LEU A 153 -0.79 -3.78 18.32
N LEU A 154 -1.57 -2.75 18.58
CA LEU A 154 -2.03 -1.78 17.60
C LEU A 154 -1.10 -0.57 17.64
N TYR A 155 -0.40 -0.32 16.53
CA TYR A 155 0.62 0.71 16.42
C TYR A 155 0.17 1.76 15.41
N ARG A 156 0.11 3.02 15.84
CA ARG A 156 -0.36 4.14 15.03
C ARG A 156 0.80 4.99 14.55
N ILE A 157 0.74 5.38 13.29
CA ILE A 157 1.63 6.34 12.63
C ILE A 157 0.78 7.51 12.17
N GLU A 158 1.11 8.71 12.63
CA GLU A 158 0.46 9.98 12.31
C GLU A 158 1.46 10.93 11.66
N GLY A 159 1.01 11.83 10.77
CA GLY A 159 1.85 12.77 10.04
C GLY A 159 2.66 12.14 8.90
N GLY A 160 2.56 10.82 8.73
CA GLY A 160 3.33 10.10 7.73
C GLY A 160 2.96 10.46 6.30
N TYR A 161 1.67 10.55 6.01
CA TYR A 161 1.18 10.98 4.70
C TYR A 161 1.63 12.40 4.38
N GLY A 162 1.52 13.33 5.31
CA GLY A 162 1.96 14.71 5.11
C GLY A 162 3.46 14.79 4.80
N VAL A 163 4.29 14.00 5.50
CA VAL A 163 5.75 13.92 5.27
C VAL A 163 6.09 13.24 3.94
N GLN A 164 5.44 12.14 3.60
CA GLN A 164 5.70 11.41 2.36
C GLN A 164 4.41 10.79 1.78
N PRO A 165 3.57 11.58 1.10
CA PRO A 165 2.43 11.03 0.39
C PRO A 165 2.87 9.92 -0.58
N ARG A 166 2.05 8.90 -0.76
CA ARG A 166 2.39 7.76 -1.63
C ARG A 166 2.70 8.17 -3.07
N TRP A 167 2.01 9.18 -3.55
CA TRP A 167 2.14 9.70 -4.93
C TRP A 167 3.37 10.61 -5.10
N SER A 168 3.91 11.22 -4.03
CA SER A 168 5.04 12.14 -4.11
C SER A 168 6.39 11.42 -4.14
N ASP A 169 7.35 11.96 -4.88
CA ASP A 169 8.76 11.54 -4.83
C ASP A 169 9.52 12.25 -3.70
N GLU A 170 8.98 13.34 -3.18
CA GLU A 170 9.60 14.15 -2.15
C GLU A 170 9.31 13.63 -0.75
N VAL A 171 10.29 13.79 0.14
CA VAL A 171 10.09 13.69 1.59
C VAL A 171 10.09 15.11 2.13
N ARG A 172 8.95 15.56 2.61
CA ARG A 172 8.69 16.90 3.11
C ARG A 172 9.19 17.05 4.55
N LYS A 173 9.53 18.27 4.94
CA LYS A 173 9.78 18.57 6.35
C LYS A 173 8.46 18.68 7.09
N GLY A 174 8.34 18.01 8.22
CA GLY A 174 7.14 17.99 9.03
C GLY A 174 7.31 17.08 10.24
N LYS A 175 6.25 16.87 11.00
CA LYS A 175 6.25 15.98 12.16
C LYS A 175 5.55 14.67 11.83
N LEU A 176 6.23 13.58 12.13
CA LEU A 176 5.68 12.23 12.10
C LEU A 176 5.79 11.63 13.51
N ARG A 177 4.71 11.04 14.00
CA ARG A 177 4.66 10.36 15.30
C ARG A 177 4.34 8.89 15.11
N GLY A 178 5.03 8.00 15.86
CA GLY A 178 4.72 6.58 15.90
C GLY A 178 4.65 6.08 17.33
N TYR A 179 3.55 5.43 17.70
CA TYR A 179 3.29 4.97 19.07
C TYR A 179 2.34 3.77 19.11
N VAL A 180 2.35 3.06 20.24
CA VAL A 180 1.39 1.99 20.53
C VAL A 180 0.09 2.64 21.01
N SER A 181 -1.01 2.45 20.28
CA SER A 181 -2.32 2.96 20.68
C SER A 181 -2.98 2.02 21.69
N ARG A 182 -2.86 0.70 21.47
CA ARG A 182 -3.44 -0.31 22.38
C ARG A 182 -2.71 -1.65 22.29
N VAL A 183 -2.69 -2.38 23.40
CA VAL A 183 -2.38 -3.81 23.46
C VAL A 183 -3.63 -4.55 23.88
N VAL A 184 -4.02 -5.58 23.12
CA VAL A 184 -5.20 -6.41 23.37
C VAL A 184 -4.74 -7.82 23.63
N GLU A 185 -5.03 -8.33 24.82
CA GLU A 185 -4.63 -9.68 25.23
C GLU A 185 -5.49 -10.76 24.56
N PRO A 186 -4.96 -11.99 24.36
CA PRO A 186 -5.74 -13.10 23.83
C PRO A 186 -7.03 -13.38 24.62
N SER A 187 -6.99 -13.27 25.94
CA SER A 187 -8.17 -13.45 26.80
C SER A 187 -9.23 -12.39 26.58
N GLU A 188 -8.84 -11.17 26.20
CA GLU A 188 -9.75 -10.07 25.89
C GLU A 188 -10.42 -10.28 24.52
N TYR A 189 -9.64 -10.45 23.45
CA TYR A 189 -10.22 -10.54 22.11
C TYR A 189 -10.94 -11.89 21.84
N GLN A 190 -10.68 -12.94 22.61
CA GLN A 190 -11.43 -14.19 22.53
C GLN A 190 -12.89 -14.06 23.01
N GLN A 191 -13.19 -13.07 23.87
CA GLN A 191 -14.53 -12.78 24.36
C GLN A 191 -15.31 -11.85 23.43
N MET A 192 -14.67 -11.21 22.46
CA MET A 192 -15.28 -10.32 21.48
C MET A 192 -15.92 -11.12 20.33
N THR A 193 -16.98 -10.59 19.73
CA THR A 193 -17.43 -11.06 18.42
C THR A 193 -16.44 -10.67 17.33
N ASP A 194 -16.57 -11.19 16.12
CA ASP A 194 -15.68 -10.85 15.01
C ASP A 194 -15.85 -9.39 14.61
N GLU A 195 -17.07 -8.87 14.65
CA GLU A 195 -17.40 -7.46 14.36
C GLU A 195 -16.80 -6.52 15.42
N GLN A 196 -16.88 -6.90 16.70
CA GLN A 196 -16.30 -6.11 17.80
C GLN A 196 -14.77 -6.03 17.68
N LEU A 197 -14.10 -7.14 17.37
CA LEU A 197 -12.65 -7.15 17.20
C LEU A 197 -12.23 -6.37 15.95
N LEU A 198 -12.97 -6.50 14.85
CA LEU A 198 -12.71 -5.74 13.62
C LEU A 198 -12.87 -4.23 13.88
N ALA A 199 -13.98 -3.83 14.50
CA ALA A 199 -14.24 -2.42 14.84
C ALA A 199 -13.16 -1.83 15.76
N LEU A 200 -12.68 -2.61 16.72
CA LEU A 200 -11.56 -2.23 17.58
C LEU A 200 -10.28 -1.99 16.78
N ILE A 201 -9.91 -2.93 15.90
CA ILE A 201 -8.71 -2.80 15.05
C ILE A 201 -8.82 -1.56 14.15
N GLN A 202 -9.96 -1.39 13.50
CA GLN A 202 -10.22 -0.23 12.64
C GLN A 202 -10.12 1.08 13.43
N LYS A 203 -10.77 1.20 14.58
CA LYS A 203 -10.73 2.39 15.44
C LYS A 203 -9.31 2.75 15.88
N GLU A 204 -8.55 1.76 16.35
CA GLU A 204 -7.22 1.99 16.91
C GLU A 204 -6.17 2.32 15.84
N LEU A 205 -6.36 1.84 14.60
CA LEU A 205 -5.46 2.12 13.48
C LEU A 205 -5.93 3.30 12.61
N TYR A 206 -7.14 3.81 12.83
CA TYR A 206 -7.68 4.89 11.99
C TYR A 206 -6.92 6.19 12.19
N VAL A 207 -6.48 6.75 11.08
CA VAL A 207 -5.87 8.08 10.97
C VAL A 207 -6.49 8.79 9.78
N ASP A 208 -6.85 10.04 9.96
CA ASP A 208 -7.28 10.95 8.90
C ASP A 208 -6.37 12.18 8.89
N GLU A 209 -5.38 12.18 8.02
CA GLU A 209 -4.42 13.28 7.89
C GLU A 209 -5.05 14.57 7.32
N SER A 210 -6.26 14.49 6.73
CA SER A 210 -6.98 15.67 6.25
C SER A 210 -7.42 16.59 7.39
N GLN A 211 -7.52 16.05 8.61
CA GLN A 211 -7.84 16.76 9.85
C GLN A 211 -6.60 17.28 10.59
N SER A 212 -5.40 17.02 10.05
CA SER A 212 -4.16 17.46 10.68
C SER A 212 -4.03 18.98 10.66
N ILE A 213 -3.59 19.54 11.77
CA ILE A 213 -3.24 20.97 11.90
C ILE A 213 -1.76 21.22 11.59
N GLU A 214 -0.99 20.17 11.34
CA GLU A 214 0.44 20.26 11.07
C GLU A 214 0.69 20.80 9.64
N THR A 215 1.82 21.46 9.47
CA THR A 215 2.28 21.94 8.16
C THR A 215 3.48 21.13 7.67
N PHE A 216 3.51 20.88 6.37
CA PHE A 216 4.53 20.10 5.72
C PHE A 216 5.17 20.92 4.59
N THR A 217 6.46 21.17 4.69
CA THR A 217 7.16 22.03 3.73
C THR A 217 8.02 21.21 2.77
N GLY A 218 7.92 21.57 1.50
CA GLY A 218 8.63 20.95 0.38
C GLY A 218 8.79 21.93 -0.76
N LYS A 219 9.43 21.49 -1.84
CA LYS A 219 9.68 22.35 -3.02
C LYS A 219 8.55 22.29 -4.03
N ASN A 220 7.89 21.12 -4.16
CA ASN A 220 6.89 20.85 -5.20
C ASN A 220 5.78 20.01 -4.58
N LEU A 221 4.88 20.64 -3.83
CA LEU A 221 3.93 19.94 -2.96
C LEU A 221 2.90 19.12 -3.73
N ALA A 222 2.45 19.55 -4.93
CA ALA A 222 1.50 18.80 -5.75
C ALA A 222 2.17 17.86 -6.76
N GLN A 223 3.50 17.90 -6.89
CA GLN A 223 4.18 17.15 -7.95
C GLN A 223 3.89 15.65 -7.89
N TYR A 224 3.34 15.12 -8.99
CA TYR A 224 2.88 13.73 -9.18
C TYR A 224 1.57 13.37 -8.44
N LEU A 225 0.75 14.34 -8.06
CA LEU A 225 -0.57 14.08 -7.46
C LEU A 225 -1.48 13.32 -8.45
N GLU A 226 -1.28 13.46 -9.76
CA GLU A 226 -1.93 12.68 -10.81
C GLU A 226 -1.69 11.15 -10.71
N ARG A 227 -0.76 10.67 -9.89
CA ARG A 227 -0.61 9.24 -9.60
C ARG A 227 -1.72 8.72 -8.67
N ALA A 228 -2.39 9.62 -7.95
CA ALA A 228 -3.49 9.32 -7.03
C ALA A 228 -4.85 9.73 -7.62
N LEU A 229 -4.88 10.82 -8.39
CA LEU A 229 -6.11 11.43 -8.89
C LEU A 229 -6.17 11.37 -10.42
N TYR A 230 -7.35 11.01 -10.97
CA TYR A 230 -7.60 10.89 -12.40
C TYR A 230 -9.08 11.12 -12.75
N VAL A 231 -9.87 11.64 -11.77
CA VAL A 231 -11.25 12.06 -11.97
C VAL A 231 -11.34 13.56 -11.64
N CYS A 232 -11.76 14.34 -12.62
CA CYS A 232 -12.05 15.76 -12.46
C CYS A 232 -13.52 15.95 -12.07
N PRO A 233 -13.84 16.81 -11.08
CA PRO A 233 -15.24 17.05 -10.69
C PRO A 233 -16.09 17.68 -11.81
N LYS A 234 -15.45 18.36 -12.80
CA LYS A 234 -16.16 18.98 -13.93
C LYS A 234 -16.35 18.05 -15.12
N CYS A 235 -15.34 17.24 -15.48
CA CYS A 235 -15.36 16.47 -16.72
C CYS A 235 -15.22 14.95 -16.55
N GLY A 236 -15.21 14.43 -15.33
CA GLY A 236 -15.15 12.99 -15.06
C GLY A 236 -13.77 12.39 -15.30
N LEU A 237 -13.71 11.20 -15.93
CA LEU A 237 -12.47 10.50 -16.25
C LEU A 237 -11.56 11.35 -17.13
N THR A 238 -10.33 11.63 -16.68
CA THR A 238 -9.41 12.53 -17.36
C THR A 238 -7.95 12.26 -17.02
N THR A 239 -7.05 12.93 -17.73
CA THR A 239 -5.63 12.98 -17.39
C THR A 239 -5.31 14.32 -16.74
N LEU A 240 -5.03 14.28 -15.44
CA LEU A 240 -4.55 15.43 -14.69
C LEU A 240 -3.04 15.59 -14.86
N LYS A 241 -2.53 16.81 -14.74
CA LYS A 241 -1.08 17.12 -14.78
C LYS A 241 -0.70 18.03 -13.64
N SER A 242 0.26 17.64 -12.84
CA SER A 242 0.81 18.45 -11.75
C SER A 242 2.12 19.14 -12.14
N ALA A 243 2.36 20.34 -11.61
CA ALA A 243 3.61 21.06 -11.71
C ALA A 243 3.82 21.91 -10.46
N GLY A 244 4.96 21.76 -9.78
CA GLY A 244 5.22 22.50 -8.54
C GLY A 244 4.17 22.18 -7.47
N ASP A 245 3.43 23.20 -7.08
CA ASP A 245 2.37 23.11 -6.05
C ASP A 245 0.96 23.03 -6.65
N GLU A 246 0.83 22.88 -7.97
CA GLU A 246 -0.45 22.90 -8.66
C GLU A 246 -0.72 21.61 -9.43
N ILE A 247 -2.00 21.28 -9.58
CA ILE A 247 -2.51 20.21 -10.44
C ILE A 247 -3.63 20.80 -11.32
N ALA A 248 -3.58 20.50 -12.60
CA ALA A 248 -4.50 21.03 -13.59
C ALA A 248 -5.16 19.95 -14.43
N CYS A 249 -6.38 20.23 -14.88
CA CYS A 249 -7.15 19.47 -15.84
C CYS A 249 -7.20 20.19 -17.20
N SER A 250 -7.29 19.44 -18.29
CA SER A 250 -7.47 20.01 -19.65
C SER A 250 -8.75 20.84 -19.82
N CYS A 251 -9.76 20.68 -18.94
CA CYS A 251 -10.96 21.52 -18.92
C CYS A 251 -10.77 22.93 -18.33
N GLY A 252 -9.54 23.28 -17.92
CA GLY A 252 -9.19 24.57 -17.31
C GLY A 252 -9.20 24.60 -15.78
N GLU A 253 -9.70 23.54 -15.11
CA GLU A 253 -9.65 23.46 -13.65
C GLU A 253 -8.21 23.41 -13.17
N THR A 254 -7.82 24.28 -12.25
CA THR A 254 -6.48 24.32 -11.63
C THR A 254 -6.60 24.42 -10.12
N VAL A 255 -5.86 23.60 -9.41
CA VAL A 255 -5.94 23.46 -7.95
C VAL A 255 -4.54 23.51 -7.36
N ARG A 256 -4.33 24.36 -6.36
CA ARG A 256 -3.09 24.49 -5.61
C ARG A 256 -3.12 23.66 -4.34
N TYR A 257 -2.05 22.92 -4.10
CA TYR A 257 -1.83 22.17 -2.86
C TYR A 257 -1.02 23.02 -1.89
N LEU A 258 -1.55 23.25 -0.69
CA LEU A 258 -0.96 24.11 0.34
C LEU A 258 -0.13 23.30 1.35
N PRO A 259 0.81 23.94 2.08
CA PRO A 259 1.64 23.29 3.10
C PRO A 259 0.85 22.60 4.24
N ASN A 260 -0.34 23.08 4.53
CA ASN A 260 -1.25 22.47 5.53
C ASN A 260 -2.09 21.30 4.96
N GLY A 261 -1.78 20.83 3.75
CA GLY A 261 -2.51 19.74 3.09
C GLY A 261 -3.86 20.13 2.49
N LYS A 262 -4.24 21.42 2.54
CA LYS A 262 -5.48 21.92 1.94
C LYS A 262 -5.30 22.17 0.44
N LEU A 263 -6.42 22.11 -0.28
CA LEU A 263 -6.52 22.44 -1.69
C LEU A 263 -7.18 23.82 -1.84
N GLN A 264 -6.70 24.60 -2.81
CA GLN A 264 -7.23 25.90 -3.16
C GLN A 264 -7.41 26.01 -4.68
N GLY A 265 -8.62 26.24 -5.13
CA GLY A 265 -9.00 26.45 -6.54
C GLY A 265 -10.20 27.37 -6.62
N GLU A 266 -10.41 28.01 -7.77
CA GLU A 266 -11.57 28.85 -8.01
C GLU A 266 -12.82 27.96 -8.13
N ASN A 267 -13.75 28.10 -7.19
CA ASN A 267 -14.99 27.29 -7.09
C ASN A 267 -14.73 25.77 -7.05
N PHE A 268 -13.54 25.35 -6.58
CA PHE A 268 -13.22 23.94 -6.46
C PHE A 268 -13.95 23.32 -5.25
N PRO A 269 -14.67 22.17 -5.43
CA PRO A 269 -15.60 21.69 -4.39
C PRO A 269 -14.91 20.98 -3.21
N PHE A 270 -13.61 20.68 -3.29
CA PHE A 270 -12.92 19.91 -2.26
C PHE A 270 -11.83 20.73 -1.57
N SER A 271 -11.76 20.62 -0.24
CA SER A 271 -10.75 21.30 0.58
C SER A 271 -9.49 20.46 0.77
N THR A 272 -9.52 19.15 0.51
CA THR A 272 -8.42 18.21 0.77
C THR A 272 -8.30 17.16 -0.34
N VAL A 273 -7.12 16.55 -0.44
CA VAL A 273 -6.93 15.38 -1.32
C VAL A 273 -7.82 14.21 -0.87
N ALA A 274 -8.08 14.09 0.43
CA ALA A 274 -8.96 13.03 0.94
C ALA A 274 -10.40 13.16 0.41
N GLU A 275 -10.97 14.36 0.44
CA GLU A 275 -12.31 14.63 -0.10
C GLU A 275 -12.37 14.39 -1.61
N TRP A 276 -11.35 14.85 -2.36
CA TRP A 276 -11.29 14.61 -3.80
C TRP A 276 -11.11 13.13 -4.13
N TYR A 277 -10.31 12.42 -3.34
CA TYR A 277 -10.09 10.98 -3.51
C TYR A 277 -11.36 10.17 -3.18
N ASP A 278 -12.10 10.55 -2.12
CA ASP A 278 -13.39 9.92 -1.79
C ASP A 278 -14.40 10.14 -2.91
N TYR A 279 -14.52 11.38 -3.42
CA TYR A 279 -15.34 11.67 -4.61
C TYR A 279 -14.94 10.80 -5.81
N GLN A 280 -13.62 10.66 -6.07
CA GLN A 280 -13.14 9.79 -7.16
C GLN A 280 -13.57 8.33 -6.94
N CYS A 281 -13.47 7.81 -5.70
CA CYS A 281 -13.90 6.46 -5.39
C CYS A 281 -15.41 6.28 -5.60
N ASP A 282 -16.21 7.24 -5.15
CA ASP A 282 -17.66 7.22 -5.34
C ASP A 282 -18.03 7.33 -6.82
N PHE A 283 -17.34 8.20 -7.59
CA PHE A 283 -17.51 8.32 -9.03
C PHE A 283 -17.23 6.98 -9.74
N ILE A 284 -16.11 6.32 -9.42
CA ILE A 284 -15.75 5.03 -10.02
C ILE A 284 -16.74 3.94 -9.62
N ASN A 285 -17.17 3.89 -8.34
CA ASN A 285 -18.16 2.92 -7.88
C ASN A 285 -19.54 3.13 -8.50
N GLY A 286 -19.90 4.39 -8.81
CA GLY A 286 -21.14 4.75 -9.48
C GLY A 286 -21.13 4.59 -11.01
N LEU A 287 -19.98 4.29 -11.64
CA LEU A 287 -19.90 4.14 -13.10
C LEU A 287 -20.79 3.00 -13.59
N ASP A 288 -21.66 3.29 -14.52
CA ASP A 288 -22.28 2.28 -15.38
C ASP A 288 -21.30 1.89 -16.49
N LEU A 289 -20.66 0.73 -16.31
CA LEU A 289 -19.67 0.24 -17.27
C LEU A 289 -20.28 -0.04 -18.67
N ASN A 290 -21.60 -0.31 -18.76
CA ASN A 290 -22.26 -0.56 -20.02
C ASN A 290 -22.43 0.72 -20.85
N SER A 291 -22.58 1.86 -20.18
CA SER A 291 -22.70 3.17 -20.84
C SER A 291 -21.36 3.70 -21.38
N LEU A 292 -20.22 3.12 -20.94
CA LEU A 292 -18.91 3.55 -21.40
C LEU A 292 -18.65 3.10 -22.85
N PRO A 293 -17.90 3.92 -23.65
CA PRO A 293 -17.60 3.60 -25.05
C PRO A 293 -16.77 2.32 -25.18
N ASN A 294 -16.90 1.66 -26.36
CA ASN A 294 -16.04 0.52 -26.72
C ASN A 294 -14.68 0.97 -27.27
N ALA A 295 -14.15 2.07 -26.76
CA ALA A 295 -12.85 2.65 -27.08
C ALA A 295 -11.99 2.73 -25.82
N PRO A 296 -10.67 2.88 -25.94
CA PRO A 296 -9.81 3.05 -24.78
C PRO A 296 -10.21 4.28 -23.96
N LEU A 297 -10.46 4.08 -22.67
CA LEU A 297 -10.67 5.18 -21.70
C LEU A 297 -9.36 5.91 -21.42
N TYR A 298 -8.25 5.18 -21.46
CA TYR A 298 -6.90 5.70 -21.32
C TYR A 298 -5.93 4.94 -22.22
N THR A 299 -4.94 5.67 -22.73
CA THR A 299 -3.80 5.11 -23.47
C THR A 299 -2.51 5.64 -22.87
N ASP A 300 -1.63 4.74 -22.45
CA ASP A 300 -0.30 5.07 -21.96
C ASP A 300 0.75 4.42 -22.88
N CYS A 301 1.73 5.21 -23.34
CA CYS A 301 2.82 4.80 -24.22
C CYS A 301 4.17 4.92 -23.50
N GLY A 302 5.24 4.45 -24.12
CA GLY A 302 6.59 4.51 -23.54
C GLY A 302 6.74 3.62 -22.31
N LEU A 303 6.02 2.51 -22.26
CA LEU A 303 5.93 1.66 -21.09
C LEU A 303 7.00 0.57 -21.12
N ARG A 304 7.76 0.45 -20.03
CA ARG A 304 8.58 -0.72 -19.81
C ARG A 304 7.72 -1.85 -19.25
N ILE A 305 7.56 -2.91 -20.02
CA ILE A 305 6.82 -4.11 -19.67
C ILE A 305 7.79 -5.23 -19.36
N SER A 306 7.63 -5.89 -18.22
CA SER A 306 8.53 -6.96 -17.77
C SER A 306 7.74 -8.13 -17.21
N SER A 307 8.22 -9.35 -17.41
CA SER A 307 7.79 -10.52 -16.65
C SER A 307 8.60 -10.61 -15.36
N VAL A 308 7.93 -10.85 -14.24
CA VAL A 308 8.58 -10.95 -12.93
C VAL A 308 8.21 -12.24 -12.22
N GLN A 309 9.17 -12.79 -11.48
CA GLN A 309 9.00 -13.98 -10.65
C GLN A 309 9.79 -13.80 -9.35
N PRO A 310 9.31 -14.33 -8.21
CA PRO A 310 10.04 -14.27 -6.95
C PRO A 310 11.46 -14.84 -7.07
N TYR A 311 12.43 -14.15 -6.47
CA TYR A 311 13.86 -14.52 -6.44
C TYR A 311 14.58 -14.64 -7.80
N LYS A 312 13.90 -14.33 -8.91
CA LYS A 312 14.51 -14.30 -10.23
C LYS A 312 14.80 -12.86 -10.68
N ARG A 313 15.73 -12.74 -11.62
CA ARG A 313 15.94 -11.47 -12.32
C ARG A 313 14.75 -11.21 -13.24
N LYS A 314 14.32 -9.96 -13.30
CA LYS A 314 13.24 -9.53 -14.23
C LYS A 314 13.65 -9.78 -15.67
N THR A 315 12.72 -10.27 -16.46
CA THR A 315 12.85 -10.37 -17.90
C THR A 315 12.11 -9.19 -18.53
N HIS A 316 12.82 -8.32 -19.22
CA HIS A 316 12.21 -7.23 -19.98
C HIS A 316 11.58 -7.81 -21.25
N LEU A 317 10.28 -7.59 -21.43
CA LEU A 317 9.52 -8.00 -22.61
C LEU A 317 9.50 -6.88 -23.65
N ASP A 318 9.37 -5.63 -23.17
CA ASP A 318 9.41 -4.45 -24.00
C ASP A 318 9.93 -3.24 -23.19
N MET A 319 10.58 -2.30 -23.86
CA MET A 319 11.10 -1.06 -23.26
C MET A 319 10.31 0.17 -23.68
N ASP A 320 9.46 0.05 -24.70
CA ASP A 320 8.63 1.12 -25.29
C ASP A 320 7.23 0.62 -25.63
N GLY A 321 6.67 -0.24 -24.79
CA GLY A 321 5.36 -0.83 -24.95
C GLY A 321 4.22 0.17 -24.72
N ARG A 322 3.00 -0.28 -25.00
CA ARG A 322 1.76 0.49 -24.83
C ARG A 322 0.75 -0.28 -23.99
N ALA A 323 -0.06 0.43 -23.21
CA ALA A 323 -1.21 -0.12 -22.51
C ALA A 323 -2.45 0.73 -22.77
N GLU A 324 -3.53 0.09 -23.14
CA GLU A 324 -4.85 0.69 -23.34
C GLU A 324 -5.82 0.11 -22.32
N LEU A 325 -6.47 0.98 -21.57
CA LEU A 325 -7.44 0.63 -20.54
C LEU A 325 -8.85 0.81 -21.09
N TYR A 326 -9.58 -0.27 -21.20
CA TYR A 326 -10.98 -0.31 -21.57
C TYR A 326 -11.87 -0.52 -20.35
N LYS A 327 -13.18 -0.49 -20.55
CA LYS A 327 -14.18 -0.73 -19.50
C LYS A 327 -14.16 -2.14 -18.91
N ASP A 328 -13.64 -3.12 -19.65
CA ASP A 328 -13.69 -4.56 -19.36
C ASP A 328 -12.35 -5.29 -19.53
N LYS A 329 -11.32 -4.60 -20.05
CA LYS A 329 -10.02 -5.21 -20.36
C LYS A 329 -8.86 -4.21 -20.35
N ILE A 330 -7.67 -4.76 -20.36
CA ILE A 330 -6.42 -4.04 -20.65
C ILE A 330 -5.81 -4.68 -21.91
N VAL A 331 -5.46 -3.87 -22.89
CA VAL A 331 -4.72 -4.31 -24.06
C VAL A 331 -3.28 -3.85 -23.94
N LEU A 332 -2.34 -4.80 -23.94
CA LEU A 332 -0.91 -4.54 -23.95
C LEU A 332 -0.35 -4.73 -25.34
N THR A 333 0.39 -3.74 -25.85
CA THR A 333 1.22 -3.90 -27.03
C THR A 333 2.67 -4.13 -26.56
N ILE A 334 3.23 -5.29 -26.89
CA ILE A 334 4.54 -5.75 -26.45
C ILE A 334 5.32 -6.18 -27.71
N ALA A 335 6.42 -5.51 -28.03
CA ALA A 335 7.24 -5.77 -29.21
C ALA A 335 6.42 -5.82 -30.52
N GLY A 336 5.38 -4.96 -30.63
CA GLY A 336 4.50 -4.89 -31.79
C GLY A 336 3.31 -5.85 -31.77
N GLU A 337 3.27 -6.82 -30.87
CA GLU A 337 2.15 -7.75 -30.71
C GLU A 337 1.19 -7.29 -29.64
N THR A 338 -0.10 -7.49 -29.86
CA THR A 338 -1.16 -7.15 -28.90
C THR A 338 -1.57 -8.36 -28.07
N THR A 339 -1.72 -8.14 -26.75
CA THR A 339 -2.24 -9.14 -25.80
C THR A 339 -3.41 -8.53 -25.06
N GLU A 340 -4.58 -9.13 -25.16
CA GLU A 340 -5.76 -8.73 -24.41
C GLU A 340 -5.80 -9.46 -23.06
N LEU A 341 -5.99 -8.69 -21.99
CA LEU A 341 -6.17 -9.15 -20.62
C LEU A 341 -7.56 -8.71 -20.16
N THR A 342 -8.55 -9.58 -20.28
CA THR A 342 -9.92 -9.27 -19.79
C THR A 342 -9.91 -9.20 -18.26
N PHE A 343 -10.73 -8.34 -17.68
CA PHE A 343 -10.77 -8.20 -16.22
C PHE A 343 -11.20 -9.49 -15.51
N GLU A 344 -11.97 -10.34 -16.17
CA GLU A 344 -12.34 -11.68 -15.66
C GLU A 344 -11.12 -12.58 -15.48
N THR A 345 -10.17 -12.55 -16.42
CA THR A 345 -8.99 -13.42 -16.45
C THR A 345 -7.80 -12.85 -15.67
N ILE A 346 -7.82 -11.56 -15.31
CA ILE A 346 -6.84 -10.97 -14.40
C ILE A 346 -7.10 -11.47 -12.99
N ASP A 347 -6.20 -12.25 -12.40
CA ASP A 347 -6.32 -12.71 -11.02
C ASP A 347 -6.27 -11.52 -10.05
N VAL A 348 -5.25 -10.67 -10.20
CA VAL A 348 -5.01 -9.49 -9.36
C VAL A 348 -4.40 -8.36 -10.16
N ALA A 349 -4.90 -7.15 -9.98
CA ALA A 349 -4.28 -5.90 -10.38
C ALA A 349 -3.83 -5.13 -9.13
N THR A 350 -2.61 -4.60 -9.11
CA THR A 350 -2.10 -3.88 -7.93
C THR A 350 -1.03 -2.86 -8.28
N VAL A 351 -0.95 -1.79 -7.49
CA VAL A 351 0.12 -0.79 -7.60
C VAL A 351 1.28 -1.16 -6.70
N LEU A 352 2.46 -1.37 -7.28
CA LEU A 352 3.70 -1.58 -6.55
C LEU A 352 4.48 -0.27 -6.40
N GLY A 353 4.76 0.09 -5.15
CA GLY A 353 5.43 1.35 -4.84
C GLY A 353 4.53 2.55 -5.14
N ARG A 354 5.00 3.50 -5.98
CA ARG A 354 4.28 4.74 -6.31
C ARG A 354 3.45 4.62 -7.59
N ASN A 355 4.02 4.02 -8.62
CA ASN A 355 3.49 4.10 -9.98
C ASN A 355 3.86 2.90 -10.88
N LYS A 356 4.03 1.71 -10.33
CA LYS A 356 4.18 0.49 -11.14
C LYS A 356 2.91 -0.33 -11.04
N LEU A 357 2.41 -0.78 -12.19
CA LEU A 357 1.27 -1.69 -12.25
C LEU A 357 1.79 -3.12 -12.32
N ASN A 358 1.29 -3.99 -11.45
CA ASN A 358 1.47 -5.43 -11.56
C ASN A 358 0.12 -6.08 -11.90
N LEU A 359 0.09 -6.83 -12.98
CA LEU A 359 -1.05 -7.63 -13.42
C LEU A 359 -0.70 -9.11 -13.30
N TYR A 360 -1.47 -9.82 -12.49
CA TYR A 360 -1.36 -11.27 -12.35
C TYR A 360 -2.40 -11.92 -13.27
N HIS A 361 -1.93 -12.70 -14.22
CA HIS A 361 -2.78 -13.31 -15.23
C HIS A 361 -2.24 -14.69 -15.60
N GLN A 362 -3.04 -15.73 -15.39
CA GLN A 362 -2.70 -17.12 -15.75
C GLN A 362 -1.30 -17.57 -15.27
N GLY A 363 -0.98 -17.28 -14.01
CA GLY A 363 0.31 -17.63 -13.41
C GLY A 363 1.51 -16.80 -13.85
N LYS A 364 1.34 -15.83 -14.76
CA LYS A 364 2.34 -14.83 -15.14
C LYS A 364 2.10 -13.52 -14.40
N VAL A 365 3.18 -12.76 -14.18
CA VAL A 365 3.07 -11.41 -13.61
C VAL A 365 3.69 -10.43 -14.59
N TYR A 366 2.88 -9.57 -15.15
CA TYR A 366 3.31 -8.42 -15.95
C TYR A 366 3.54 -7.23 -15.03
N GLN A 367 4.77 -6.73 -14.97
CA GLN A 367 5.09 -5.50 -14.30
C GLN A 367 5.28 -4.38 -15.31
N ILE A 368 4.42 -3.39 -15.25
CA ILE A 368 4.35 -2.25 -16.16
C ILE A 368 4.84 -1.00 -15.42
N LYS A 369 5.78 -0.30 -16.01
CA LYS A 369 6.35 0.94 -15.49
C LYS A 369 6.41 1.98 -16.60
N GLY A 370 5.69 3.06 -16.45
CA GLY A 370 5.79 4.24 -17.30
C GLY A 370 6.85 5.24 -16.82
N ASP A 371 6.73 6.46 -17.28
CA ASP A 371 7.47 7.61 -16.80
C ASP A 371 7.14 7.92 -15.31
N LYS A 372 7.64 9.05 -14.81
CA LYS A 372 7.35 9.45 -13.43
C LYS A 372 5.87 9.79 -13.20
N ARG A 373 5.11 10.16 -14.24
CA ARG A 373 3.70 10.57 -14.16
C ARG A 373 2.72 9.42 -14.30
N PHE A 374 3.17 8.25 -14.75
CA PHE A 374 2.32 7.09 -15.00
C PHE A 374 1.40 6.79 -13.81
N ASN A 375 0.10 6.84 -14.04
CA ASN A 375 -0.93 6.49 -13.06
C ASN A 375 -1.32 5.02 -13.22
N ALA A 376 -0.76 4.16 -12.37
CA ALA A 376 -1.12 2.75 -12.31
C ALA A 376 -2.46 2.50 -11.58
N LEU A 377 -2.92 3.49 -10.78
CA LEU A 377 -4.11 3.34 -9.92
C LEU A 377 -5.39 3.24 -10.74
N LYS A 378 -5.53 4.02 -11.83
CA LYS A 378 -6.69 3.97 -12.72
C LYS A 378 -6.97 2.56 -13.26
N TYR A 379 -5.92 1.81 -13.60
CA TYR A 379 -6.02 0.41 -14.06
C TYR A 379 -6.54 -0.52 -12.95
N VAL A 380 -6.04 -0.32 -11.74
CA VAL A 380 -6.46 -1.12 -10.58
C VAL A 380 -7.91 -0.83 -10.24
N ASN A 381 -8.28 0.44 -10.11
CA ASN A 381 -9.63 0.83 -9.71
C ASN A 381 -10.69 0.36 -10.72
N LEU A 382 -10.48 0.55 -12.04
CA LEU A 382 -11.45 0.10 -13.05
C LEU A 382 -11.55 -1.43 -13.11
N CYS A 383 -10.42 -2.15 -12.98
CA CYS A 383 -10.44 -3.60 -12.89
C CYS A 383 -11.27 -4.09 -11.67
N TYR A 384 -11.09 -3.47 -10.51
CA TYR A 384 -11.87 -3.86 -9.32
C TYR A 384 -13.30 -3.36 -9.34
N ARG A 385 -13.60 -2.20 -9.96
CA ARG A 385 -14.98 -1.78 -10.22
C ARG A 385 -15.72 -2.83 -11.04
N TYR A 386 -15.11 -3.35 -12.12
CA TYR A 386 -15.67 -4.44 -12.92
C TYR A 386 -15.87 -5.71 -12.07
N LYS A 387 -14.84 -6.17 -11.35
CA LYS A 387 -14.89 -7.40 -10.55
C LYS A 387 -15.85 -7.36 -9.38
N ASN A 388 -16.18 -6.17 -8.91
CA ASN A 388 -17.08 -5.95 -7.78
C ASN A 388 -18.50 -5.58 -8.25
N ALA A 389 -18.75 -5.49 -9.55
CA ALA A 389 -20.09 -5.31 -10.07
C ALA A 389 -21.01 -6.43 -9.55
N GLY A 390 -22.11 -6.06 -8.91
CA GLY A 390 -23.04 -7.01 -8.28
C GLY A 390 -22.67 -7.49 -6.87
N LYS A 391 -21.56 -7.04 -6.29
CA LYS A 391 -21.25 -7.27 -4.87
C LYS A 391 -21.87 -6.17 -4.00
N GLU A 392 -22.32 -6.55 -2.82
CA GLU A 392 -22.92 -5.63 -1.85
C GLU A 392 -21.93 -5.22 -0.74
N GLY A 393 -22.27 -4.15 -0.02
CA GLY A 393 -21.51 -3.67 1.14
C GLY A 393 -20.14 -3.07 0.82
N GLU A 394 -19.27 -3.04 1.82
CA GLU A 394 -17.93 -2.45 1.71
C GLU A 394 -16.99 -3.21 0.76
N ASP A 395 -17.16 -4.53 0.65
CA ASP A 395 -16.38 -5.33 -0.32
C ASP A 395 -16.72 -4.97 -1.77
N GLY A 396 -17.96 -4.55 -2.06
CA GLY A 396 -18.37 -4.04 -3.35
C GLY A 396 -17.75 -2.70 -3.70
N LYS A 397 -17.42 -1.89 -2.70
CA LYS A 397 -16.78 -0.57 -2.84
C LYS A 397 -15.25 -0.66 -2.88
N PHE A 398 -14.67 -1.82 -2.56
CA PHE A 398 -13.21 -1.97 -2.54
C PHE A 398 -12.61 -1.91 -3.94
N LEU A 399 -11.84 -0.86 -4.24
CA LEU A 399 -11.21 -0.62 -5.54
C LEU A 399 -9.78 -1.18 -5.64
N GLY A 400 -9.47 -2.24 -4.91
CA GLY A 400 -8.22 -2.99 -5.07
C GLY A 400 -6.97 -2.38 -4.41
N LEU A 401 -7.15 -1.48 -3.46
CA LEU A 401 -6.05 -0.80 -2.75
C LEU A 401 -5.61 -1.56 -1.52
#